data_4bba1d77cec2904f40db587002a4e81a
#
_entry.id   4bba1d77cec2904f40db587002a4e81a
#
_cell.length_a   1.000
_cell.length_b   1.000
_cell.length_c   1.000
_cell.angle_alpha   90.00
_cell.angle_beta   90.00
_cell.angle_gamma   90.00
#
_symmetry.space_group_name_H-M   'P 1'
#
loop_
_entity.id
_entity.type
_entity.pdbx_description
1 polymer ?
#
loop_
_entity_poly.entity_id
_entity_poly.type
_entity_poly.pdbx_seq_one_letter_code
_entity_poly.pdbx_strand_id
1 'polypeptide(L)'
;NPSSRFDLRLEPTRRFIEQPFSNHNGGHLAFGPDGYLYIGLGDGGSGNDPDHLAQTPAELLGKMLRIDVNVPNEDASGYRIPPDNPFLGGNSARDEIWAFGLRNPWRYTFDDVTRGGTGAMVIGDVGQNRFEEINYEPRGRSGRNYGWRNREGAHDNVTNRPLAYGPPTDPIFDYGRSDGVSVTGGFIYRGTRLGAAHRGRYFFADYSGRVWSL
;
A
#
# COMPACT_ATOMS: atom_id res chain seq x y z
N ASN A 1 -19.99 -6.07 -20.64
CA ASN A 1 -20.25 -7.10 -21.64
C ASN A 1 -19.64 -8.44 -21.17
N PRO A 2 -20.45 -9.51 -20.91
CA PRO A 2 -19.90 -10.80 -20.49
C PRO A 2 -18.90 -11.43 -21.46
N SER A 3 -18.99 -11.11 -22.75
CA SER A 3 -18.08 -11.60 -23.79
C SER A 3 -16.69 -10.92 -23.76
N SER A 4 -16.51 -9.85 -22.98
CA SER A 4 -15.21 -9.20 -22.80
C SER A 4 -14.47 -9.70 -21.55
N ARG A 5 -14.95 -10.77 -20.91
CA ARG A 5 -14.25 -11.38 -19.79
C ARG A 5 -13.02 -12.14 -20.27
N PHE A 6 -11.86 -11.62 -19.90
CA PHE A 6 -10.61 -12.35 -19.99
C PHE A 6 -10.45 -13.26 -18.77
N ASP A 7 -10.29 -14.56 -18.98
CA ASP A 7 -9.81 -15.43 -17.91
C ASP A 7 -8.29 -15.37 -17.89
N LEU A 8 -7.76 -14.50 -17.06
CA LEU A 8 -6.33 -14.33 -16.90
C LEU A 8 -5.59 -15.64 -16.58
N ARG A 9 -6.26 -16.67 -16.10
CA ARG A 9 -5.64 -17.99 -15.84
C ARG A 9 -5.29 -18.75 -17.10
N LEU A 10 -5.85 -18.37 -18.23
CA LEU A 10 -5.64 -19.02 -19.52
C LEU A 10 -4.61 -18.30 -20.41
N GLU A 11 -4.14 -17.12 -19.98
CA GLU A 11 -3.21 -16.31 -20.77
C GLU A 11 -1.75 -16.71 -20.50
N PRO A 12 -0.98 -17.08 -21.52
CA PRO A 12 0.40 -17.55 -21.34
C PRO A 12 1.39 -16.47 -20.91
N THR A 13 1.04 -15.19 -21.13
CA THR A 13 1.89 -14.03 -20.76
C THR A 13 1.65 -13.53 -19.35
N ARG A 14 0.70 -14.13 -18.66
CA ARG A 14 0.29 -13.72 -17.34
C ARG A 14 1.39 -13.90 -16.29
N ARG A 15 1.54 -12.89 -15.43
CA ARG A 15 2.42 -12.96 -14.27
C ARG A 15 1.59 -13.11 -12.99
N PHE A 16 1.99 -14.04 -12.15
CA PHE A 16 1.44 -14.21 -10.82
C PHE A 16 2.46 -13.76 -9.78
N ILE A 17 1.95 -13.14 -8.73
CA ILE A 17 2.67 -12.98 -7.49
C ILE A 17 2.12 -14.06 -6.56
N GLU A 18 2.95 -15.05 -6.27
CA GLU A 18 2.57 -16.13 -5.37
C GLU A 18 2.35 -15.59 -3.96
N GLN A 19 1.27 -16.09 -3.34
CA GLN A 19 0.93 -15.78 -1.96
C GLN A 19 1.22 -17.03 -1.12
N PRO A 20 2.23 -17.00 -0.24
CA PRO A 20 2.63 -18.19 0.51
C PRO A 20 1.57 -18.68 1.51
N PHE A 21 0.69 -17.76 1.95
CA PHE A 21 -0.39 -18.06 2.87
C PHE A 21 -1.73 -17.51 2.35
N SER A 22 -2.84 -17.88 3.01
CA SER A 22 -4.20 -17.52 2.57
C SER A 22 -4.68 -16.13 3.02
N ASN A 23 -3.85 -15.39 3.74
CA ASN A 23 -4.18 -14.08 4.30
C ASN A 23 -3.14 -13.03 3.91
N HIS A 24 -3.38 -11.76 4.25
CA HIS A 24 -2.58 -10.59 3.93
C HIS A 24 -2.31 -10.40 2.42
N ASN A 25 -3.31 -10.66 1.62
CA ASN A 25 -3.18 -10.58 0.17
C ASN A 25 -3.17 -9.14 -0.36
N GLY A 26 -3.65 -8.16 0.42
CA GLY A 26 -3.82 -6.78 -0.06
C GLY A 26 -4.74 -6.72 -1.29
N GLY A 27 -4.20 -6.21 -2.39
CA GLY A 27 -4.86 -6.28 -3.71
C GLY A 27 -5.69 -5.06 -4.08
N HIS A 28 -5.66 -3.98 -3.31
CA HIS A 28 -6.27 -2.73 -3.73
C HIS A 28 -5.46 -2.11 -4.87
N LEU A 29 -6.17 -1.67 -5.91
CA LEU A 29 -5.64 -1.04 -7.10
C LEU A 29 -6.21 0.37 -7.23
N ALA A 30 -5.36 1.37 -7.47
CA ALA A 30 -5.79 2.73 -7.76
C ALA A 30 -4.80 3.45 -8.68
N PHE A 31 -5.30 4.27 -9.59
CA PHE A 31 -4.45 5.20 -10.33
C PHE A 31 -4.11 6.41 -9.45
N GLY A 32 -2.84 6.75 -9.40
CA GLY A 32 -2.35 7.95 -8.74
C GLY A 32 -2.64 9.22 -9.55
N PRO A 33 -2.46 10.40 -8.92
CA PRO A 33 -2.60 11.68 -9.61
C PRO A 33 -1.52 11.94 -10.68
N ASP A 34 -0.56 11.04 -10.80
CA ASP A 34 0.48 10.99 -11.81
C ASP A 34 0.13 10.10 -13.01
N GLY A 35 -1.03 9.42 -12.96
CA GLY A 35 -1.53 8.55 -14.02
C GLY A 35 -1.00 7.12 -14.00
N TYR A 36 -0.12 6.78 -13.06
CA TYR A 36 0.40 5.42 -12.89
C TYR A 36 -0.49 4.57 -11.99
N LEU A 37 -0.45 3.25 -12.19
CA LEU A 37 -1.18 2.29 -11.38
C LEU A 37 -0.36 1.94 -10.13
N TYR A 38 -0.97 2.13 -8.98
CA TYR A 38 -0.45 1.66 -7.70
C TYR A 38 -1.12 0.36 -7.28
N ILE A 39 -0.37 -0.51 -6.61
CA ILE A 39 -0.82 -1.83 -6.18
C ILE A 39 -0.30 -2.06 -4.76
N GLY A 40 -1.22 -2.19 -3.80
CA GLY A 40 -0.87 -2.54 -2.42
C GLY A 40 -0.86 -4.05 -2.24
N LEU A 41 0.28 -4.62 -1.86
CA LEU A 41 0.43 -6.04 -1.57
C LEU A 41 0.81 -6.26 -0.11
N GLY A 42 0.13 -7.19 0.53
CA GLY A 42 0.50 -7.64 1.87
C GLY A 42 1.78 -8.49 1.89
N ASP A 43 2.25 -8.80 3.08
CA ASP A 43 3.46 -9.58 3.33
C ASP A 43 3.35 -11.07 2.93
N GLY A 44 2.18 -11.48 2.42
CA GLY A 44 1.90 -12.85 1.99
C GLY A 44 1.34 -13.74 3.09
N GLY A 45 1.17 -13.23 4.32
CA GLY A 45 0.42 -13.89 5.38
C GLY A 45 1.24 -14.46 6.53
N SER A 46 0.56 -15.24 7.38
CA SER A 46 1.08 -15.77 8.64
C SER A 46 1.32 -14.71 9.70
N GLY A 47 1.92 -15.09 10.84
CA GLY A 47 2.27 -14.18 11.93
C GLY A 47 3.70 -13.66 11.81
N ASN A 48 3.88 -12.36 12.01
CA ASN A 48 5.18 -11.70 12.02
C ASN A 48 6.04 -11.89 10.76
N ASP A 49 5.41 -12.01 9.58
CA ASP A 49 6.11 -12.13 8.31
C ASP A 49 7.35 -13.06 8.44
N PRO A 50 7.15 -14.40 8.57
CA PRO A 50 8.21 -15.30 8.98
C PRO A 50 9.40 -15.29 8.01
N ASP A 51 9.15 -15.06 6.74
CA ASP A 51 10.14 -15.03 5.67
C ASP A 51 10.74 -13.63 5.45
N HIS A 52 10.24 -12.62 6.20
CA HIS A 52 10.71 -11.23 6.11
C HIS A 52 10.47 -10.60 4.73
N LEU A 53 9.39 -11.00 4.07
CA LEU A 53 9.09 -10.61 2.68
C LEU A 53 8.87 -9.11 2.56
N ALA A 54 8.25 -8.47 3.57
CA ALA A 54 8.03 -7.03 3.57
C ALA A 54 9.32 -6.21 3.52
N GLN A 55 10.46 -6.81 3.93
CA GLN A 55 11.78 -6.19 3.93
C GLN A 55 12.74 -6.81 2.89
N THR A 56 12.31 -7.81 2.12
CA THR A 56 13.15 -8.44 1.10
C THR A 56 13.06 -7.66 -0.21
N PRO A 57 14.16 -7.04 -0.69
CA PRO A 57 14.12 -6.18 -1.88
C PRO A 57 13.75 -6.89 -3.18
N ALA A 58 14.13 -8.16 -3.31
CA ALA A 58 13.84 -8.97 -4.49
C ALA A 58 12.39 -9.44 -4.59
N GLU A 59 11.59 -9.24 -3.53
CA GLU A 59 10.21 -9.68 -3.43
C GLU A 59 9.22 -8.51 -3.55
N LEU A 60 8.04 -8.78 -4.13
CA LEU A 60 6.98 -7.78 -4.31
C LEU A 60 5.97 -7.75 -3.14
N LEU A 61 6.00 -8.74 -2.25
CA LEU A 61 5.12 -8.83 -1.10
C LEU A 61 5.51 -7.85 0.01
N GLY A 62 4.51 -7.34 0.74
CA GLY A 62 4.69 -6.34 1.79
C GLY A 62 5.11 -4.95 1.24
N LYS A 63 4.63 -4.60 0.06
CA LYS A 63 5.04 -3.42 -0.70
C LYS A 63 3.87 -2.61 -1.22
N MET A 64 4.13 -1.33 -1.46
CA MET A 64 3.42 -0.57 -2.46
C MET A 64 4.20 -0.63 -3.77
N LEU A 65 3.56 -1.03 -4.86
CA LEU A 65 4.12 -1.06 -6.20
C LEU A 65 3.56 0.08 -7.03
N ARG A 66 4.33 0.53 -8.04
CA ARG A 66 3.89 1.54 -9.01
C ARG A 66 4.37 1.18 -10.40
N ILE A 67 3.44 1.08 -11.35
CA ILE A 67 3.69 0.68 -12.73
C ILE A 67 2.94 1.58 -13.72
N ASP A 68 3.46 1.68 -14.94
CA ASP A 68 2.80 2.29 -16.08
C ASP A 68 2.11 1.20 -16.91
N VAL A 69 0.79 1.22 -16.95
CA VAL A 69 -0.02 0.29 -17.75
C VAL A 69 -0.46 0.90 -19.09
N ASN A 70 -0.02 2.12 -19.40
CA ASN A 70 -0.28 2.76 -20.68
C ASN A 70 0.74 2.31 -21.73
N VAL A 71 0.64 1.05 -22.11
CA VAL A 71 1.51 0.39 -23.06
C VAL A 71 0.69 -0.16 -24.23
N PRO A 72 1.28 -0.36 -25.42
CA PRO A 72 0.61 -1.05 -26.53
C PRO A 72 0.13 -2.45 -26.13
N ASN A 73 -0.99 -2.90 -26.72
CA ASN A 73 -1.54 -4.24 -26.44
C ASN A 73 -0.56 -5.37 -26.76
N GLU A 74 0.37 -5.11 -27.68
CA GLU A 74 1.38 -6.05 -28.14
C GLU A 74 2.64 -6.05 -27.26
N ASP A 75 2.69 -5.18 -26.26
CA ASP A 75 3.83 -5.13 -25.30
C ASP A 75 3.83 -6.42 -24.47
N ALA A 76 4.85 -7.25 -24.66
CA ALA A 76 4.96 -8.55 -23.99
C ALA A 76 5.09 -8.45 -22.47
N SER A 77 5.48 -7.28 -21.95
CA SER A 77 5.57 -7.03 -20.52
C SER A 77 4.22 -6.66 -19.90
N GLY A 78 3.30 -6.07 -20.70
CA GLY A 78 1.99 -5.60 -20.25
C GLY A 78 2.05 -4.35 -19.37
N TYR A 79 3.25 -3.88 -19.02
CA TYR A 79 3.49 -2.65 -18.26
C TYR A 79 4.94 -2.18 -18.45
N ARG A 80 5.22 -0.95 -18.03
CA ARG A 80 6.57 -0.39 -17.91
C ARG A 80 6.80 0.12 -16.51
N ILE A 81 8.07 0.28 -16.16
CA ILE A 81 8.46 0.92 -14.91
C ILE A 81 8.50 2.43 -15.14
N PRO A 82 7.79 3.24 -14.31
CA PRO A 82 7.93 4.68 -14.36
C PRO A 82 9.37 5.14 -14.13
N PRO A 83 9.88 6.12 -14.91
CA PRO A 83 11.30 6.48 -14.88
C PRO A 83 11.76 7.13 -13.56
N ASP A 84 10.82 7.52 -12.72
CA ASP A 84 11.03 8.12 -11.41
C ASP A 84 10.69 7.17 -10.24
N ASN A 85 10.59 5.86 -10.49
CA ASN A 85 10.49 4.88 -9.42
C ASN A 85 11.79 4.88 -8.58
N PRO A 86 11.67 4.78 -7.23
CA PRO A 86 12.79 5.08 -6.33
C PRO A 86 13.93 4.04 -6.36
N PHE A 87 13.66 2.84 -6.84
CA PHE A 87 14.62 1.73 -6.83
C PHE A 87 15.06 1.31 -8.24
N LEU A 88 14.81 2.15 -9.24
CA LEU A 88 15.18 1.89 -10.63
C LEU A 88 16.70 1.76 -10.81
N GLY A 89 17.11 0.72 -11.54
CA GLY A 89 18.43 0.66 -12.17
C GLY A 89 19.59 0.29 -11.25
N GLY A 90 19.74 -0.99 -10.92
CA GLY A 90 21.03 -1.54 -10.47
C GLY A 90 21.23 -1.69 -8.97
N ASN A 91 20.18 -1.55 -8.19
CA ASN A 91 20.15 -2.00 -6.80
C ASN A 91 19.52 -3.40 -6.68
N SER A 92 19.50 -3.99 -5.50
CA SER A 92 18.92 -5.33 -5.27
C SER A 92 17.39 -5.34 -5.24
N ALA A 93 16.73 -4.19 -5.31
CA ALA A 93 15.29 -4.08 -5.24
C ALA A 93 14.64 -4.25 -6.62
N ARG A 94 13.42 -4.75 -6.62
CA ARG A 94 12.57 -4.79 -7.80
C ARG A 94 12.18 -3.38 -8.20
N ASP A 95 12.26 -3.06 -9.48
CA ASP A 95 12.01 -1.73 -10.04
C ASP A 95 10.55 -1.27 -9.90
N GLU A 96 9.62 -2.22 -9.72
CA GLU A 96 8.19 -1.97 -9.47
C GLU A 96 7.92 -1.33 -8.10
N ILE A 97 8.85 -1.46 -7.15
CA ILE A 97 8.64 -1.08 -5.76
C ILE A 97 8.60 0.44 -5.61
N TRP A 98 7.55 0.95 -4.94
CA TRP A 98 7.37 2.33 -4.54
C TRP A 98 7.70 2.56 -3.06
N ALA A 99 7.28 1.63 -2.18
CA ALA A 99 7.55 1.66 -0.74
C ALA A 99 7.60 0.25 -0.15
N PHE A 100 8.35 0.12 0.95
CA PHE A 100 8.57 -1.12 1.69
C PHE A 100 7.80 -1.18 3.00
N GLY A 101 7.75 -2.38 3.60
CA GLY A 101 7.44 -2.57 5.00
C GLY A 101 5.97 -2.42 5.36
N LEU A 102 5.08 -2.88 4.49
CA LEU A 102 3.65 -2.99 4.73
C LEU A 102 3.28 -4.42 5.13
N ARG A 103 2.31 -4.57 6.02
CA ARG A 103 1.80 -5.87 6.45
C ARG A 103 0.66 -6.35 5.60
N ASN A 104 -0.42 -5.58 5.54
CA ASN A 104 -1.60 -5.87 4.76
C ASN A 104 -2.32 -4.55 4.42
N PRO A 105 -1.80 -3.77 3.47
CA PRO A 105 -2.38 -2.50 3.06
C PRO A 105 -3.74 -2.74 2.43
N TRP A 106 -4.78 -2.72 3.30
CA TRP A 106 -6.12 -3.12 2.91
C TRP A 106 -6.73 -2.15 1.93
N ARG A 107 -6.63 -0.84 2.23
CA ARG A 107 -7.03 0.23 1.30
C ARG A 107 -6.12 1.43 1.44
N TYR A 108 -5.97 2.14 0.35
CA TYR A 108 -5.33 3.43 0.32
C TYR A 108 -6.13 4.37 -0.60
N THR A 109 -5.90 5.65 -0.47
CA THR A 109 -6.55 6.69 -1.27
C THR A 109 -5.59 7.81 -1.57
N PHE A 110 -5.79 8.49 -2.69
CA PHE A 110 -5.10 9.71 -3.02
C PHE A 110 -5.99 10.93 -2.68
N ASP A 111 -5.38 11.97 -2.17
CA ASP A 111 -6.03 13.24 -1.94
C ASP A 111 -6.32 13.92 -3.29
N ASP A 112 -7.60 14.14 -3.59
CA ASP A 112 -8.08 14.52 -4.92
C ASP A 112 -7.59 15.92 -5.34
N VAL A 113 -6.58 15.95 -6.22
CA VAL A 113 -6.00 17.20 -6.76
C VAL A 113 -7.01 18.03 -7.55
N THR A 114 -8.00 17.40 -8.18
CA THR A 114 -9.03 18.12 -8.97
C THR A 114 -9.99 18.89 -8.07
N ARG A 115 -10.02 18.55 -6.78
CA ARG A 115 -10.83 19.21 -5.76
C ARG A 115 -10.00 20.01 -4.75
N GLY A 116 -8.76 20.37 -5.13
CA GLY A 116 -7.85 21.15 -4.29
C GLY A 116 -7.18 20.33 -3.19
N GLY A 117 -7.04 19.03 -3.42
CA GLY A 117 -6.22 18.13 -2.59
C GLY A 117 -4.74 18.19 -2.94
N THR A 118 -3.92 17.59 -2.07
CA THR A 118 -2.46 17.62 -2.19
C THR A 118 -1.90 16.57 -3.14
N GLY A 119 -2.68 15.54 -3.49
CA GLY A 119 -2.20 14.35 -4.21
C GLY A 119 -1.43 13.37 -3.32
N ALA A 120 -1.40 13.57 -2.01
CA ALA A 120 -0.79 12.63 -1.07
C ALA A 120 -1.59 11.33 -1.01
N MET A 121 -0.90 10.23 -0.71
CA MET A 121 -1.52 8.92 -0.49
C MET A 121 -1.66 8.66 1.01
N VAL A 122 -2.80 8.14 1.42
CA VAL A 122 -3.06 7.66 2.78
C VAL A 122 -3.39 6.18 2.72
N ILE A 123 -2.69 5.38 3.53
CA ILE A 123 -2.77 3.92 3.52
C ILE A 123 -3.28 3.45 4.87
N GLY A 124 -4.33 2.63 4.89
CA GLY A 124 -4.72 1.84 6.06
C GLY A 124 -4.04 0.48 5.98
N ASP A 125 -3.08 0.25 6.86
CA ASP A 125 -2.33 -1.01 6.93
C ASP A 125 -2.74 -1.80 8.16
N VAL A 126 -3.24 -3.02 7.95
CA VAL A 126 -3.77 -3.85 9.02
C VAL A 126 -2.64 -4.44 9.84
N GLY A 127 -2.61 -4.08 11.11
CA GLY A 127 -1.64 -4.58 12.08
C GLY A 127 -1.90 -6.03 12.53
N GLN A 128 -1.01 -6.58 13.36
CA GLN A 128 -1.11 -7.97 13.76
C GLN A 128 -1.87 -8.16 15.09
N ASN A 129 -1.26 -7.76 16.20
CA ASN A 129 -1.79 -8.05 17.54
C ASN A 129 -1.97 -6.83 18.42
N ARG A 130 -1.27 -5.75 18.13
CA ARG A 130 -1.14 -4.61 19.04
C ARG A 130 -1.74 -3.34 18.46
N PHE A 131 -1.37 -2.97 17.23
CA PHE A 131 -1.72 -1.70 16.64
C PHE A 131 -2.24 -1.86 15.21
N GLU A 132 -3.23 -1.05 14.86
CA GLU A 132 -3.61 -0.72 13.49
C GLU A 132 -2.95 0.60 13.12
N GLU A 133 -2.68 0.86 11.83
CA GLU A 133 -1.96 2.06 11.44
C GLU A 133 -2.48 2.74 10.19
N ILE A 134 -2.32 4.07 10.18
CA ILE A 134 -2.56 4.93 9.03
C ILE A 134 -1.23 5.54 8.62
N ASN A 135 -0.78 5.19 7.43
CA ASN A 135 0.43 5.70 6.83
C ASN A 135 0.13 6.85 5.86
N TYR A 136 1.06 7.78 5.73
CA TYR A 136 0.93 8.95 4.88
C TYR A 136 2.15 9.13 3.98
N GLU A 137 1.90 9.22 2.68
CA GLU A 137 2.92 9.43 1.66
C GLU A 137 2.67 10.77 0.96
N PRO A 138 3.48 11.82 1.18
CA PRO A 138 3.37 13.07 0.45
C PRO A 138 3.53 12.85 -1.04
N ARG A 139 2.80 13.61 -1.85
CA ARG A 139 2.95 13.58 -3.31
C ARG A 139 4.41 13.79 -3.72
N GLY A 140 4.90 12.96 -4.64
CA GLY A 140 6.27 13.03 -5.15
C GLY A 140 7.35 12.53 -4.17
N ARG A 141 6.94 11.99 -3.02
CA ARG A 141 7.83 11.22 -2.14
C ARG A 141 7.70 9.74 -2.45
N SER A 142 8.81 9.02 -2.29
CA SER A 142 8.89 7.59 -2.59
C SER A 142 10.06 6.97 -1.83
N GLY A 143 10.17 5.65 -1.91
CA GLY A 143 11.28 4.92 -1.31
C GLY A 143 11.19 4.80 0.22
N ARG A 144 10.03 5.08 0.82
CA ARG A 144 9.81 4.92 2.25
C ARG A 144 9.77 3.46 2.66
N ASN A 145 10.12 3.23 3.93
CA ASN A 145 9.97 1.95 4.59
C ASN A 145 9.09 2.15 5.83
N TYR A 146 7.88 1.57 5.84
CA TYR A 146 6.94 1.67 6.95
C TYR A 146 7.26 0.71 8.11
N GLY A 147 8.26 -0.15 7.91
CA GLY A 147 8.93 -0.85 9.00
C GLY A 147 8.41 -2.23 9.35
N TRP A 148 7.29 -2.69 8.81
CA TRP A 148 6.83 -4.07 9.06
C TRP A 148 7.90 -5.08 8.60
N ARG A 149 8.25 -6.10 9.33
CA ARG A 149 7.76 -6.56 10.65
C ARG A 149 8.54 -6.00 11.85
N ASN A 150 9.58 -5.22 11.63
CA ASN A 150 10.37 -4.65 12.73
C ASN A 150 9.55 -3.69 13.57
N ARG A 151 8.53 -3.08 12.96
CA ARG A 151 7.57 -2.17 13.59
C ARG A 151 6.15 -2.71 13.45
N GLU A 152 5.28 -2.38 14.40
CA GLU A 152 3.82 -2.47 14.34
C GLU A 152 3.27 -1.16 14.90
N GLY A 153 2.66 -0.33 14.03
CA GLY A 153 2.47 1.08 14.33
C GLY A 153 3.81 1.80 14.56
N ALA A 154 3.83 2.81 15.39
CA ALA A 154 5.05 3.52 15.80
C ALA A 154 5.89 2.78 16.85
N HIS A 155 5.73 1.45 16.99
CA HIS A 155 6.29 0.66 18.08
C HIS A 155 7.18 -0.49 17.58
N ASP A 156 8.23 -0.80 18.34
CA ASP A 156 9.07 -1.96 18.03
C ASP A 156 8.28 -3.27 18.15
N ASN A 157 8.52 -4.17 17.19
CA ASN A 157 7.90 -5.49 17.14
C ASN A 157 8.99 -6.58 17.05
N VAL A 158 9.28 -7.17 15.91
CA VAL A 158 10.29 -8.22 15.77
C VAL A 158 11.52 -7.67 15.05
N THR A 159 12.56 -7.35 15.81
CA THR A 159 13.74 -6.61 15.33
C THR A 159 14.98 -7.48 15.09
N ASN A 160 14.80 -8.81 14.98
CA ASN A 160 15.92 -9.77 14.84
C ASN A 160 16.54 -9.82 13.41
N ARG A 161 16.00 -9.07 12.46
CA ARG A 161 16.56 -8.87 11.12
C ARG A 161 16.55 -7.38 10.77
N PRO A 162 17.50 -6.89 9.97
CA PRO A 162 17.59 -5.47 9.63
C PRO A 162 16.46 -5.04 8.69
N LEU A 163 16.18 -3.75 8.68
CA LEU A 163 15.39 -3.12 7.62
C LEU A 163 16.17 -3.11 6.30
N ALA A 164 15.44 -3.25 5.17
CA ALA A 164 16.04 -3.26 3.84
C ALA A 164 16.64 -1.90 3.47
N TYR A 165 15.92 -0.83 3.75
CA TYR A 165 16.29 0.55 3.39
C TYR A 165 15.89 1.53 4.47
N GLY A 166 16.78 2.46 4.78
CA GLY A 166 16.54 3.64 5.61
C GLY A 166 16.06 3.35 7.04
N PRO A 167 15.84 4.38 7.80
CA PRO A 167 15.05 4.28 9.03
C PRO A 167 13.58 4.05 8.70
N PRO A 168 12.79 3.41 9.60
CA PRO A 168 11.37 3.28 9.40
C PRO A 168 10.68 4.65 9.42
N THR A 169 9.63 4.78 8.62
CA THR A 169 8.73 5.94 8.66
C THR A 169 7.55 5.59 9.55
N ASP A 170 7.39 6.31 10.64
CA ASP A 170 6.26 6.10 11.55
C ASP A 170 4.93 6.49 10.86
N PRO A 171 3.82 5.81 11.20
CA PRO A 171 2.49 6.19 10.75
C PRO A 171 2.09 7.57 11.28
N ILE A 172 1.17 8.25 10.61
CA ILE A 172 0.59 9.51 11.12
C ILE A 172 -0.42 9.28 12.24
N PHE A 173 -0.90 8.06 12.36
CA PHE A 173 -1.81 7.63 13.41
C PHE A 173 -1.74 6.12 13.57
N ASP A 174 -1.70 5.65 14.80
CA ASP A 174 -1.91 4.25 15.16
C ASP A 174 -2.89 4.14 16.34
N TYR A 175 -3.50 2.98 16.50
CA TYR A 175 -4.43 2.72 17.58
C TYR A 175 -4.42 1.26 18.00
N GLY A 176 -4.62 1.05 19.32
CA GLY A 176 -4.58 -0.27 19.93
C GLY A 176 -5.88 -1.05 19.81
N ARG A 177 -5.83 -2.30 20.24
CA ARG A 177 -6.95 -3.26 20.16
C ARG A 177 -8.19 -2.90 20.99
N SER A 178 -8.09 -1.97 21.95
CA SER A 178 -9.26 -1.41 22.63
C SER A 178 -10.09 -0.49 21.73
N ASP A 179 -9.47 0.08 20.72
CA ASP A 179 -10.08 1.08 19.86
C ASP A 179 -10.55 0.53 18.52
N GLY A 180 -9.95 -0.56 18.06
CA GLY A 180 -10.36 -1.25 16.84
C GLY A 180 -9.63 -2.56 16.66
N VAL A 181 -9.96 -3.30 15.59
CA VAL A 181 -9.46 -4.66 15.37
C VAL A 181 -8.87 -4.89 14.00
N SER A 182 -9.26 -4.07 13.00
CA SER A 182 -8.75 -4.16 11.65
C SER A 182 -9.13 -2.90 10.87
N VAL A 183 -8.15 -2.08 10.56
CA VAL A 183 -8.37 -0.87 9.76
C VAL A 183 -8.85 -1.22 8.37
N THR A 184 -9.94 -0.60 7.93
CA THR A 184 -10.46 -0.76 6.57
C THR A 184 -10.03 0.36 5.63
N GLY A 185 -9.44 1.44 6.17
CA GLY A 185 -9.09 2.63 5.42
C GLY A 185 -10.29 3.51 5.07
N GLY A 186 -10.10 4.46 4.17
CA GLY A 186 -11.13 5.45 3.86
C GLY A 186 -10.71 6.48 2.83
N PHE A 187 -11.24 7.72 2.98
CA PHE A 187 -11.06 8.79 1.99
C PHE A 187 -10.80 10.14 2.63
N ILE A 188 -10.01 10.99 1.95
CA ILE A 188 -9.88 12.39 2.31
C ILE A 188 -11.10 13.16 1.76
N TYR A 189 -11.83 13.79 2.65
CA TYR A 189 -13.04 14.53 2.27
C TYR A 189 -12.71 15.85 1.58
N ARG A 190 -13.12 15.99 0.32
CA ARG A 190 -13.00 17.22 -0.48
C ARG A 190 -14.35 17.76 -0.95
N GLY A 191 -15.43 17.20 -0.42
CA GLY A 191 -16.80 17.68 -0.71
C GLY A 191 -17.16 18.98 0.02
N THR A 192 -18.42 19.39 -0.15
CA THR A 192 -18.97 20.62 0.47
C THR A 192 -20.10 20.35 1.45
N ARG A 193 -20.71 19.16 1.41
CA ARG A 193 -21.94 18.86 2.18
C ARG A 193 -21.72 18.75 3.68
N LEU A 194 -20.54 18.30 4.13
CA LEU A 194 -20.20 18.17 5.56
C LEU A 194 -19.70 19.51 6.16
N GLY A 195 -19.62 20.56 5.35
CA GLY A 195 -19.11 21.87 5.79
C GLY A 195 -17.59 22.00 5.75
N ALA A 196 -17.09 23.22 5.91
CA ALA A 196 -15.68 23.58 5.74
C ALA A 196 -14.76 22.90 6.79
N ALA A 197 -15.26 22.70 8.00
CA ALA A 197 -14.49 22.09 9.10
C ALA A 197 -14.06 20.63 8.83
N HIS A 198 -14.74 19.96 7.90
CA HIS A 198 -14.43 18.58 7.53
C HIS A 198 -13.61 18.45 6.25
N ARG A 199 -13.46 19.54 5.51
CA ARG A 199 -12.72 19.55 4.25
C ARG A 199 -11.23 19.35 4.50
N GLY A 200 -10.64 18.31 3.91
CA GLY A 200 -9.25 17.92 4.10
C GLY A 200 -9.04 16.86 5.18
N ARG A 201 -10.07 16.51 5.94
CA ARG A 201 -9.97 15.42 6.90
C ARG A 201 -10.00 14.07 6.19
N TYR A 202 -9.21 13.14 6.69
CA TYR A 202 -9.24 11.73 6.30
C TYR A 202 -10.27 11.00 7.18
N PHE A 203 -11.35 10.53 6.57
CA PHE A 203 -12.34 9.67 7.23
C PHE A 203 -12.02 8.23 6.92
N PHE A 204 -11.94 7.41 7.96
CA PHE A 204 -11.64 5.98 7.81
C PHE A 204 -12.46 5.16 8.81
N ALA A 205 -12.60 3.88 8.49
CA ALA A 205 -13.34 2.94 9.30
C ALA A 205 -12.46 1.76 9.74
N ASP A 206 -12.94 1.07 10.76
CA ASP A 206 -12.43 -0.20 11.26
C ASP A 206 -13.51 -1.27 11.17
N TYR A 207 -13.11 -2.52 11.06
CA TYR A 207 -14.00 -3.67 10.96
C TYR A 207 -14.94 -3.80 12.18
N SER A 208 -14.56 -3.25 13.32
CA SER A 208 -15.42 -3.14 14.53
C SER A 208 -16.66 -2.26 14.33
N GLY A 209 -16.77 -1.55 13.20
CA GLY A 209 -17.86 -0.62 12.91
C GLY A 209 -17.59 0.82 13.34
N ARG A 210 -16.43 1.12 13.91
CA ARG A 210 -16.03 2.48 14.28
C ARG A 210 -15.60 3.28 13.05
N VAL A 211 -15.84 4.58 13.09
CA VAL A 211 -15.44 5.55 12.07
C VAL A 211 -14.73 6.73 12.75
N TRP A 212 -13.62 7.14 12.20
CA TRP A 212 -12.82 8.27 12.70
C TRP A 212 -12.55 9.29 11.60
N SER A 213 -12.07 10.45 12.02
CA SER A 213 -11.47 11.43 11.12
C SER A 213 -10.19 12.02 11.72
N LEU A 214 -9.16 12.11 10.93
CA LEU A 214 -7.91 12.80 11.20
C LEU A 214 -7.88 14.17 10.53
#